data_e6671d0f8857d9d31f2cc499446502f6
#
_entry.id   e6671d0f8857d9d31f2cc499446502f6
#
_cell.length_a   1.000
_cell.length_b   1.000
_cell.length_c   1.000
_cell.angle_alpha   90.00
_cell.angle_beta   90.00
_cell.angle_gamma   90.00
#
_symmetry.space_group_name_H-M   'P 1'
#
loop_
_entity.id
_entity.type
_entity.pdbx_description
1 polymer ?
#
loop_
_entity_poly.entity_id
_entity_poly.type
_entity_poly.pdbx_seq_one_letter_code
_entity_poly.pdbx_strand_id
1 'polypeptide(L)'
;VYDSFYNILRSGGGLIPHVHLNRLDKDTNLNLREQKYSLVYYLKAGDQNCAEPGILKLYEPDEDVLPCDGMIAIIPASRLHSVDYRGKTDRVLIGVNFYSL
;
A
#
# COMPACT_ATOMS: atom_id res chain seq x y z
N VAL A 1 -0.29 16.16 5.00
CA VAL A 1 -0.60 14.81 5.53
C VAL A 1 -2.08 14.77 5.86
N TYR A 2 -2.77 13.80 5.30
CA TYR A 2 -4.20 13.63 5.53
C TYR A 2 -4.47 12.65 6.67
N ASP A 3 -3.89 11.45 6.58
CA ASP A 3 -3.92 10.47 7.65
C ASP A 3 -2.64 9.64 7.61
N SER A 4 -2.35 8.96 8.69
CA SER A 4 -1.21 8.08 8.77
C SER A 4 -1.61 6.80 9.47
N PHE A 5 -0.90 5.71 9.15
CA PHE A 5 -1.12 4.43 9.79
C PHE A 5 0.19 3.68 9.94
N TYR A 6 0.19 2.78 10.90
CA TYR A 6 1.30 1.88 11.17
C TYR A 6 0.78 0.47 11.12
N ASN A 7 1.50 -0.43 10.45
CA ASN A 7 1.04 -1.78 10.25
C ASN A 7 2.16 -2.79 10.44
N ILE A 8 1.83 -3.90 11.11
CA ILE A 8 2.68 -5.06 11.22
C ILE A 8 1.94 -6.23 10.59
N LEU A 9 2.48 -6.76 9.50
CA LEU A 9 1.93 -7.95 8.85
C LEU A 9 2.68 -9.17 9.36
N ARG A 10 1.95 -10.08 9.99
CA ARG A 10 2.47 -11.35 10.45
C ARG A 10 2.27 -12.41 9.36
N SER A 11 2.86 -13.58 9.55
CA SER A 11 2.68 -14.71 8.64
C SER A 11 1.18 -14.95 8.40
N GLY A 12 0.80 -15.05 7.14
CA GLY A 12 -0.60 -15.18 6.74
C GLY A 12 -1.38 -13.88 6.64
N GLY A 13 -0.74 -12.73 6.89
CA GLY A 13 -1.37 -11.42 6.74
C GLY A 13 -1.43 -10.99 5.28
N GLY A 14 -2.46 -10.24 4.91
CA GLY A 14 -2.61 -9.75 3.55
C GLY A 14 -3.79 -8.81 3.41
N LEU A 15 -3.90 -8.23 2.22
CA LEU A 15 -4.98 -7.32 1.85
C LEU A 15 -5.56 -7.76 0.51
N ILE A 16 -6.88 -7.85 0.46
CA ILE A 16 -7.59 -8.07 -0.81
C ILE A 16 -7.45 -6.80 -1.69
N PRO A 17 -7.71 -6.88 -2.99
CA PRO A 17 -7.68 -5.69 -3.86
C PRO A 17 -8.56 -4.57 -3.32
N HIS A 18 -8.00 -3.37 -3.21
CA HIS A 18 -8.68 -2.21 -2.63
C HIS A 18 -8.05 -0.91 -3.12
N VAL A 19 -8.70 0.20 -2.79
CA VAL A 19 -8.22 1.57 -3.04
C VAL A 19 -8.24 2.37 -1.74
N HIS A 20 -7.48 3.47 -1.70
CA HIS A 20 -7.37 4.33 -0.52
C HIS A 20 -8.21 5.61 -0.66
N LEU A 21 -9.46 5.45 -1.05
CA LEU A 21 -10.39 6.58 -1.19
C LEU A 21 -11.45 6.49 -0.10
N ASN A 22 -11.73 7.63 0.56
CA ASN A 22 -12.83 7.75 1.49
C ASN A 22 -14.04 8.41 0.79
N ARG A 23 -15.12 8.64 1.56
CA ARG A 23 -16.34 9.23 1.02
C ARG A 23 -16.11 10.63 0.44
N LEU A 24 -15.29 11.44 1.09
CA LEU A 24 -14.98 12.79 0.64
C LEU A 24 -14.22 12.78 -0.69
N ASP A 25 -13.30 11.84 -0.84
CA ASP A 25 -12.50 11.71 -2.06
C ASP A 25 -13.36 11.34 -3.28
N LYS A 26 -14.51 10.72 -3.05
CA LYS A 26 -15.43 10.31 -4.11
C LYS A 26 -16.39 11.42 -4.52
N ASP A 27 -16.35 12.57 -3.85
CA ASP A 27 -17.15 13.74 -4.24
C ASP A 27 -16.50 14.40 -5.47
N THR A 28 -17.18 14.30 -6.61
CA THR A 28 -16.66 14.79 -7.89
C THR A 28 -16.51 16.32 -7.92
N ASN A 29 -17.24 17.05 -7.08
CA ASN A 29 -17.15 18.50 -7.02
C ASN A 29 -15.85 18.99 -6.39
N LEU A 30 -15.23 18.19 -5.53
CA LEU A 30 -14.01 18.55 -4.84
C LEU A 30 -12.76 18.15 -5.61
N ASN A 31 -12.86 17.18 -6.53
CA ASN A 31 -11.77 16.67 -7.35
C ASN A 31 -10.57 16.18 -6.51
N LEU A 32 -10.83 15.65 -5.32
CA LEU A 32 -9.77 15.18 -4.43
C LEU A 32 -9.20 13.84 -4.85
N ARG A 33 -10.00 13.02 -5.52
CA ARG A 33 -9.60 11.69 -5.98
C ARG A 33 -8.31 11.71 -6.81
N GLU A 34 -8.20 12.68 -7.72
CA GLU A 34 -7.05 12.81 -8.61
C GLU A 34 -5.81 13.39 -7.92
N GLN A 35 -5.96 13.87 -6.69
CA GLN A 35 -4.92 14.59 -5.95
C GLN A 35 -4.44 13.83 -4.73
N LYS A 36 -5.00 12.66 -4.44
CA LYS A 36 -4.65 11.86 -3.28
C LYS A 36 -3.67 10.76 -3.64
N TYR A 37 -2.69 10.58 -2.77
CA TYR A 37 -1.65 9.57 -2.90
C TYR A 37 -1.49 8.80 -1.61
N SER A 38 -1.02 7.57 -1.74
CA SER A 38 -0.64 6.73 -0.61
C SER A 38 0.85 6.47 -0.69
N LEU A 39 1.56 6.73 0.41
CA LEU A 39 2.97 6.47 0.56
C LEU A 39 3.16 5.37 1.59
N VAL A 40 3.98 4.38 1.28
CA VAL A 40 4.33 3.30 2.20
C VAL A 40 5.84 3.24 2.32
N TYR A 41 6.33 3.31 3.57
CA TYR A 41 7.73 3.11 3.90
C TYR A 41 7.90 1.73 4.54
N TYR A 42 8.73 0.89 3.93
CA TYR A 42 8.99 -0.46 4.42
C TYR A 42 10.17 -0.43 5.38
N LEU A 43 9.89 -0.44 6.69
CA LEU A 43 10.94 -0.54 7.70
C LEU A 43 11.58 -1.92 7.66
N LYS A 44 10.76 -2.96 7.57
CA LYS A 44 11.19 -4.34 7.38
C LYS A 44 10.27 -5.00 6.38
N ALA A 45 10.82 -5.42 5.25
CA ALA A 45 10.06 -6.12 4.23
C ALA A 45 9.66 -7.54 4.68
N GLY A 46 10.33 -8.08 5.66
CA GLY A 46 10.04 -9.42 6.20
C GLY A 46 10.71 -10.52 5.42
N ASP A 47 10.31 -11.76 5.70
CA ASP A 47 10.81 -12.94 5.01
C ASP A 47 10.24 -13.00 3.59
N GLN A 48 11.11 -12.94 2.59
CA GLN A 48 10.73 -12.99 1.19
C GLN A 48 11.08 -14.31 0.52
N ASN A 49 11.64 -15.24 1.26
CA ASN A 49 11.99 -16.56 0.76
C ASN A 49 10.82 -17.54 0.98
N CYS A 50 9.68 -17.24 0.35
CA CYS A 50 8.45 -18.01 0.50
C CYS A 50 7.58 -17.83 -0.75
N ALA A 51 6.48 -18.61 -0.83
CA ALA A 51 5.58 -18.57 -1.99
C ALA A 51 4.87 -17.21 -2.16
N GLU A 52 4.53 -16.56 -1.05
CA GLU A 52 3.87 -15.26 -1.05
C GLU A 52 4.71 -14.25 -0.28
N PRO A 53 5.71 -13.64 -0.94
CA PRO A 53 6.67 -12.77 -0.26
C PRO A 53 6.16 -11.34 -0.02
N GLY A 54 4.88 -11.09 -0.22
CA GLY A 54 4.30 -9.76 -0.03
C GLY A 54 4.54 -8.82 -1.19
N ILE A 55 4.43 -9.33 -2.41
CA ILE A 55 4.50 -8.49 -3.61
C ILE A 55 3.35 -7.48 -3.57
N LEU A 56 3.67 -6.22 -3.80
CA LEU A 56 2.65 -5.19 -4.03
C LEU A 56 2.16 -5.34 -5.45
N LYS A 57 0.93 -5.82 -5.60
CA LYS A 57 0.29 -6.00 -6.90
C LYS A 57 -0.55 -4.80 -7.23
N LEU A 58 -0.26 -4.18 -8.35
CA LEU A 58 -1.02 -3.04 -8.90
C LEU A 58 -1.79 -3.53 -10.11
N TYR A 59 -2.99 -3.01 -10.30
CA TYR A 59 -3.88 -3.41 -11.39
C TYR A 59 -4.16 -2.24 -12.31
N GLU A 60 -4.41 -2.53 -13.58
CA GLU A 60 -4.83 -1.59 -14.63
C GLU A 60 -3.84 -0.44 -14.87
N PRO A 61 -2.62 -0.70 -15.40
CA PRO A 61 -2.09 -2.01 -15.83
C PRO A 61 -1.53 -2.83 -14.66
N ASP A 62 -1.42 -4.14 -14.89
CA ASP A 62 -0.87 -5.03 -13.88
C ASP A 62 0.64 -4.82 -13.75
N GLU A 63 1.07 -4.56 -12.55
CA GLU A 63 2.47 -4.38 -12.18
C GLU A 63 2.74 -5.02 -10.83
N ASP A 64 3.91 -5.65 -10.70
CA ASP A 64 4.33 -6.28 -9.46
C ASP A 64 5.58 -5.58 -8.93
N VAL A 65 5.56 -5.22 -7.65
CA VAL A 65 6.69 -4.61 -6.97
C VAL A 65 7.06 -5.45 -5.76
N LEU A 66 8.27 -5.98 -5.73
CA LEU A 66 8.79 -6.68 -4.56
C LEU A 66 9.44 -5.67 -3.62
N PRO A 67 8.90 -5.44 -2.42
CA PRO A 67 9.49 -4.49 -1.50
C PRO A 67 10.85 -4.94 -0.97
N CYS A 68 11.63 -3.98 -0.51
CA CYS A 68 12.85 -4.26 0.24
C CYS A 68 12.95 -3.30 1.43
N ASP A 69 13.80 -3.63 2.38
CA ASP A 69 14.00 -2.78 3.56
C ASP A 69 14.43 -1.37 3.14
N GLY A 70 13.77 -0.36 3.69
CA GLY A 70 14.04 1.04 3.38
C GLY A 70 13.37 1.57 2.13
N MET A 71 12.63 0.74 1.40
CA MET A 71 11.92 1.18 0.18
C MET A 71 10.73 2.07 0.52
N ILE A 72 10.53 3.10 -0.27
CA ILE A 72 9.33 3.93 -0.25
C ILE A 72 8.56 3.70 -1.55
N ALA A 73 7.28 3.36 -1.43
CA ALA A 73 6.38 3.25 -2.57
C ALA A 73 5.32 4.35 -2.47
N ILE A 74 5.11 5.08 -3.57
CA ILE A 74 4.06 6.10 -3.66
C ILE A 74 3.17 5.72 -4.84
N ILE A 75 1.88 5.58 -4.57
CA ILE A 75 0.88 5.25 -5.59
C ILE A 75 -0.31 6.18 -5.50
N PRO A 76 -1.02 6.45 -6.62
CA PRO A 76 -2.29 7.13 -6.55
C PRO A 76 -3.26 6.37 -5.63
N ALA A 77 -3.97 7.09 -4.77
CA ALA A 77 -4.88 6.47 -3.82
C ALA A 77 -6.04 5.73 -4.51
N SER A 78 -6.37 6.13 -5.74
CA SER A 78 -7.39 5.46 -6.56
C SER A 78 -6.89 4.18 -7.24
N ARG A 79 -5.58 3.91 -7.22
CA ARG A 79 -5.01 2.72 -7.85
C ARG A 79 -5.39 1.46 -7.08
N LEU A 80 -6.07 0.55 -7.76
CA LEU A 80 -6.41 -0.75 -7.17
C LEU A 80 -5.14 -1.55 -6.92
N HIS A 81 -4.98 -2.10 -5.74
CA HIS A 81 -3.80 -2.86 -5.37
C HIS A 81 -4.12 -3.92 -4.31
N SER A 82 -3.24 -4.87 -4.17
CA SER A 82 -3.36 -5.94 -3.17
C SER A 82 -1.99 -6.42 -2.72
N VAL A 83 -1.97 -7.09 -1.58
CA VAL A 83 -0.75 -7.69 -1.04
C VAL A 83 -1.14 -8.99 -0.32
N ASP A 84 -0.29 -10.02 -0.46
CA ASP A 84 -0.39 -11.25 0.35
C ASP A 84 1.00 -11.56 0.87
N TYR A 85 1.16 -11.49 2.19
CA TYR A 85 2.43 -11.76 2.85
C TYR A 85 2.31 -12.98 3.73
N ARG A 86 3.11 -14.00 3.44
CA ARG A 86 3.12 -15.28 4.16
C ARG A 86 4.52 -15.68 4.66
N GLY A 87 5.36 -14.70 4.85
CA GLY A 87 6.68 -14.90 5.40
C GLY A 87 6.65 -15.30 6.88
N LYS A 88 7.75 -15.86 7.37
CA LYS A 88 7.86 -16.36 8.74
C LYS A 88 8.14 -15.25 9.74
N THR A 89 8.67 -14.12 9.30
CA THR A 89 8.97 -12.96 10.15
C THR A 89 7.98 -11.85 9.92
N ASP A 90 7.85 -10.94 10.89
CA ASP A 90 6.95 -9.80 10.74
C ASP A 90 7.45 -8.85 9.67
N ARG A 91 6.51 -8.33 8.89
CA ARG A 91 6.74 -7.18 8.01
C ARG A 91 6.26 -5.93 8.73
N VAL A 92 7.09 -4.89 8.74
CA VAL A 92 6.78 -3.63 9.42
C VAL A 92 6.80 -2.49 8.41
N LEU A 93 5.72 -1.76 8.31
CA LEU A 93 5.60 -0.63 7.41
C LEU A 93 4.85 0.55 8.06
N ILE A 94 5.11 1.74 7.54
CA ILE A 94 4.39 2.96 7.91
C ILE A 94 3.76 3.51 6.64
N GLY A 95 2.48 3.84 6.70
CA GLY A 95 1.74 4.40 5.59
C GLY A 95 1.24 5.80 5.88
N VAL A 96 1.20 6.61 4.85
CA VAL A 96 0.68 7.99 4.91
C VAL A 96 -0.14 8.22 3.66
N ASN A 97 -1.38 8.71 3.84
CA ASN A 97 -2.19 9.22 2.75
C ASN A 97 -2.11 10.75 2.75
N PHE A 98 -1.95 11.35 1.58
CA PHE A 98 -1.80 12.79 1.47
C PHE A 98 -2.41 13.30 0.17
N TYR A 99 -2.71 14.60 0.15
CA TYR A 99 -3.14 15.30 -1.05
C TYR A 99 -1.99 16.13 -1.59
N SER A 100 -1.80 16.09 -2.91
CA SER A 100 -0.88 16.96 -3.64
C SER A 100 -1.73 17.97 -4.40
N LEU A 101 -1.89 19.13 -3.81
CA LEU A 101 -2.75 20.18 -4.37
C LEU A 101 -1.98 21.12 -5.29
#